data_c1d11809716376dd0b8cce96a0956672
#
_entry.id   c1d11809716376dd0b8cce96a0956672
#
_cell.length_a   1.000
_cell.length_b   1.000
_cell.length_c   1.000
_cell.angle_alpha   90.00
_cell.angle_beta   90.00
_cell.angle_gamma   90.00
#
_symmetry.space_group_name_H-M   'P 1'
#
loop_
_entity.id
_entity.type
_entity.pdbx_description
1 polymer ?
#
loop_
_entity_poly.entity_id
_entity_poly.type
_entity_poly.pdbx_seq_one_letter_code
_entity_poly.pdbx_strand_id
1 'polypeptide(L)'
;MKTSPESFPRAGGSRTAVLKLLVLPMLFLGMAQEATKAEVVDLSLLIAAELPCTWPHPRFSNFQINHYRRIGRSSPYNIDILTIDGNTGTQLDVPPHSVARPELGLPNSGHFGHMFTDKVPAWRFGGEACVIDLRSLRDAAANGYSALIEKEHIQAWEREHRPLGPGDVVLFYSGYSDRYYKPYPEGRRFIASALEAETPGWPDPSPDCMEYLASRGVRNLATDSPSMGPLPDLAEPTHFAGLKHGMIWTEGATGLGQLPPTGSFYCMIGPKHAGGPYGE
;
A
#
# COMPACT_ATOMS: atom_id res chain seq x y z
N MET A 1 38.36 75.31 37.23
CA MET A 1 39.73 75.27 36.66
C MET A 1 39.55 74.57 35.32
N LYS A 2 39.51 75.41 34.24
CA LYS A 2 40.55 75.71 33.29
C LYS A 2 41.41 74.49 33.03
N THR A 3 41.44 73.92 31.85
CA THR A 3 42.17 74.47 30.73
C THR A 3 41.73 73.78 29.40
N SER A 4 41.87 74.57 28.37
CA SER A 4 41.66 74.48 26.96
C SER A 4 42.69 73.58 26.20
N PRO A 5 42.71 73.64 24.89
CA PRO A 5 42.65 72.49 24.00
C PRO A 5 43.92 72.26 23.22
N GLU A 6 44.11 71.14 22.61
CA GLU A 6 45.18 70.99 21.64
C GLU A 6 44.71 70.48 20.29
N SER A 7 45.37 71.04 19.32
CA SER A 7 45.16 71.20 17.91
C SER A 7 45.37 69.94 17.07
N PHE A 8 44.59 69.84 15.99
CA PHE A 8 44.78 68.92 14.87
C PHE A 8 45.94 69.24 13.95
N PRO A 9 46.53 68.31 13.28
CA PRO A 9 47.09 68.54 11.96
C PRO A 9 46.25 67.87 10.85
N ARG A 10 46.06 68.64 9.79
CA ARG A 10 45.59 68.21 8.48
C ARG A 10 46.72 67.54 7.70
N ALA A 11 46.42 66.37 7.08
CA ALA A 11 47.03 65.95 5.82
C ALA A 11 46.22 64.73 5.38
N GLY A 12 45.81 64.60 4.23
CA GLY A 12 46.32 64.49 2.96
C GLY A 12 45.39 63.62 2.16
N GLY A 13 45.08 63.96 0.96
CA GLY A 13 44.10 63.36 0.07
C GLY A 13 44.31 61.88 -0.19
N SER A 14 43.19 61.13 -0.23
CA SER A 14 43.14 59.79 -0.74
C SER A 14 42.16 59.74 -1.89
N ARG A 15 42.67 59.30 -3.02
CA ARG A 15 41.95 59.09 -4.28
C ARG A 15 40.82 58.10 -4.11
N THR A 16 39.63 58.56 -4.38
CA THR A 16 38.42 57.71 -4.44
C THR A 16 38.52 56.80 -5.65
N ALA A 17 38.82 55.50 -5.43
CA ALA A 17 38.69 54.50 -6.42
C ALA A 17 37.19 54.08 -6.52
N VAL A 18 36.52 54.50 -7.58
CA VAL A 18 35.16 54.10 -7.90
C VAL A 18 35.21 52.65 -8.42
N LEU A 19 34.89 51.73 -7.55
CA LEU A 19 34.68 50.33 -7.93
C LEU A 19 33.35 50.25 -8.67
N LYS A 20 33.37 50.17 -10.00
CA LYS A 20 32.19 49.88 -10.81
C LYS A 20 31.80 48.41 -10.57
N LEU A 21 30.80 48.20 -9.74
CA LEU A 21 30.16 46.90 -9.59
C LEU A 21 29.36 46.60 -10.87
N LEU A 22 29.91 45.73 -11.72
CA LEU A 22 29.17 45.15 -12.86
C LEU A 22 28.12 44.20 -12.29
N VAL A 23 26.87 44.68 -12.17
CA VAL A 23 25.73 43.83 -11.90
C VAL A 23 25.39 43.11 -13.22
N LEU A 24 25.82 41.85 -13.32
CA LEU A 24 25.38 40.94 -14.38
C LEU A 24 23.92 40.62 -14.12
N PRO A 25 22.98 40.89 -15.03
CA PRO A 25 21.61 40.40 -14.87
C PRO A 25 21.63 38.88 -15.03
N MET A 26 21.47 38.15 -13.93
CA MET A 26 21.10 36.75 -13.99
C MET A 26 19.71 36.69 -14.64
N LEU A 27 19.66 36.34 -15.91
CA LEU A 27 18.43 35.84 -16.54
C LEU A 27 18.02 34.56 -15.81
N PHE A 28 17.14 34.67 -14.85
CA PHE A 28 16.32 33.54 -14.43
C PHE A 28 15.41 33.20 -15.62
N LEU A 29 15.84 32.28 -16.49
CA LEU A 29 14.91 31.51 -17.27
C LEU A 29 14.08 30.70 -16.25
N GLY A 30 12.95 31.25 -15.84
CA GLY A 30 11.93 30.51 -15.17
C GLY A 30 11.44 29.45 -16.18
N MET A 31 11.97 28.24 -16.12
CA MET A 31 11.31 27.08 -16.68
C MET A 31 9.97 27.01 -15.93
N ALA A 32 8.92 27.51 -16.56
CA ALA A 32 7.57 27.19 -16.15
C ALA A 32 7.47 25.66 -16.27
N GLN A 33 7.70 24.97 -15.15
CA GLN A 33 7.41 23.56 -15.04
C GLN A 33 5.88 23.52 -15.13
N GLU A 34 5.36 23.15 -16.28
CA GLU A 34 3.94 22.81 -16.39
C GLU A 34 3.69 21.80 -15.27
N ALA A 35 2.81 22.19 -14.34
CA ALA A 35 2.36 21.27 -13.31
C ALA A 35 1.70 20.10 -14.04
N THR A 36 2.43 19.00 -14.18
CA THR A 36 1.86 17.77 -14.71
C THR A 36 0.70 17.42 -13.81
N LYS A 37 -0.50 17.35 -14.39
CA LYS A 37 -1.70 16.95 -13.66
C LYS A 37 -1.42 15.58 -13.06
N ALA A 38 -1.51 15.46 -11.73
CA ALA A 38 -1.34 14.18 -11.07
C ALA A 38 -2.39 13.21 -11.61
N GLU A 39 -1.94 12.08 -12.12
CA GLU A 39 -2.82 10.99 -12.52
C GLU A 39 -3.18 10.17 -11.29
N VAL A 40 -4.48 9.85 -11.15
CA VAL A 40 -4.99 8.98 -10.09
C VAL A 40 -5.38 7.66 -10.71
N VAL A 41 -4.75 6.59 -10.24
CA VAL A 41 -5.07 5.21 -10.65
C VAL A 41 -5.89 4.58 -9.54
N ASP A 42 -7.09 4.12 -9.87
CA ASP A 42 -7.94 3.33 -8.95
C ASP A 42 -7.47 1.88 -8.95
N LEU A 43 -7.05 1.41 -7.77
CA LEU A 43 -6.53 0.06 -7.57
C LEU A 43 -7.56 -0.86 -6.91
N SER A 44 -8.83 -0.44 -6.82
CA SER A 44 -9.90 -1.17 -6.14
C SER A 44 -10.62 -2.12 -7.08
N LEU A 45 -10.98 -3.31 -6.58
CA LEU A 45 -11.87 -4.24 -7.26
C LEU A 45 -13.32 -3.75 -7.18
N LEU A 46 -14.06 -3.88 -8.27
CA LEU A 46 -15.50 -3.65 -8.25
C LEU A 46 -16.19 -4.74 -7.43
N ILE A 47 -17.03 -4.36 -6.47
CA ILE A 47 -17.81 -5.30 -5.66
C ILE A 47 -19.18 -5.50 -6.31
N ALA A 48 -19.50 -6.73 -6.67
CA ALA A 48 -20.80 -7.10 -7.23
C ALA A 48 -21.11 -8.59 -6.98
N ALA A 49 -22.38 -8.95 -6.92
CA ALA A 49 -22.80 -10.32 -6.64
C ALA A 49 -22.36 -11.34 -7.70
N GLU A 50 -22.18 -10.91 -8.94
CA GLU A 50 -21.70 -11.71 -10.07
C GLU A 50 -20.19 -11.87 -10.13
N LEU A 51 -19.44 -11.17 -9.27
CA LEU A 51 -17.98 -11.17 -9.21
C LEU A 51 -17.47 -12.01 -8.02
N PRO A 52 -16.27 -12.60 -8.10
CA PRO A 52 -15.68 -13.39 -7.02
C PRO A 52 -15.08 -12.48 -5.91
N CYS A 53 -15.89 -11.52 -5.43
CA CYS A 53 -15.46 -10.52 -4.47
C CYS A 53 -15.44 -11.01 -3.01
N THR A 54 -15.89 -12.25 -2.76
CA THR A 54 -15.93 -12.88 -1.42
C THR A 54 -15.30 -14.27 -1.45
N TRP A 55 -14.80 -14.71 -0.31
CA TRP A 55 -14.26 -16.06 -0.19
C TRP A 55 -15.35 -17.13 -0.38
N PRO A 56 -15.10 -18.17 -1.17
CA PRO A 56 -16.09 -19.21 -1.49
C PRO A 56 -16.22 -20.24 -0.35
N HIS A 57 -16.48 -19.76 0.86
CA HIS A 57 -16.57 -20.64 2.02
C HIS A 57 -17.96 -20.51 2.67
N PRO A 58 -18.59 -21.60 3.08
CA PRO A 58 -19.94 -21.56 3.67
C PRO A 58 -20.03 -20.74 4.97
N ARG A 59 -18.89 -20.37 5.56
CA ARG A 59 -18.83 -19.56 6.78
C ARG A 59 -18.73 -18.06 6.51
N PHE A 60 -18.48 -17.64 5.28
CA PHE A 60 -18.40 -16.24 4.90
C PHE A 60 -19.72 -15.77 4.31
N SER A 61 -20.12 -14.56 4.65
CA SER A 61 -21.27 -13.91 4.02
C SER A 61 -20.92 -13.49 2.60
N ASN A 62 -21.79 -13.83 1.66
CA ASN A 62 -21.69 -13.23 0.34
C ASN A 62 -22.05 -11.75 0.40
N PHE A 63 -21.46 -10.96 -0.49
CA PHE A 63 -21.86 -9.58 -0.68
C PHE A 63 -23.36 -9.50 -0.99
N GLN A 64 -24.06 -8.63 -0.27
CA GLN A 64 -25.48 -8.38 -0.46
C GLN A 64 -25.75 -6.87 -0.47
N ILE A 65 -26.56 -6.43 -1.41
CA ILE A 65 -27.09 -5.08 -1.47
C ILE A 65 -28.61 -5.11 -1.34
N ASN A 66 -29.14 -4.48 -0.30
CA ASN A 66 -30.56 -4.27 -0.13
C ASN A 66 -30.92 -2.83 -0.50
N HIS A 67 -31.67 -2.68 -1.56
CA HIS A 67 -32.19 -1.38 -2.01
C HIS A 67 -33.33 -0.91 -1.10
N TYR A 68 -32.99 -0.43 0.08
CA TYR A 68 -33.93 -0.06 1.14
C TYR A 68 -34.90 1.04 0.73
N ARG A 69 -34.42 2.08 0.00
CA ARG A 69 -35.25 3.14 -0.57
C ARG A 69 -34.77 3.51 -1.97
N ARG A 70 -35.72 3.92 -2.80
CA ARG A 70 -35.44 4.48 -4.13
C ARG A 70 -36.14 5.79 -4.30
N ILE A 71 -35.51 6.70 -5.06
CA ILE A 71 -36.10 8.00 -5.43
C ILE A 71 -37.44 7.74 -6.10
N GLY A 72 -38.47 8.44 -5.62
CA GLY A 72 -39.85 8.35 -6.11
C GLY A 72 -40.78 9.24 -5.28
N ARG A 73 -42.09 8.99 -5.38
CA ARG A 73 -43.09 9.76 -4.65
C ARG A 73 -42.95 9.71 -3.12
N SER A 74 -42.41 8.60 -2.58
CA SER A 74 -42.30 8.35 -1.14
C SER A 74 -40.90 8.60 -0.57
N SER A 75 -39.91 8.89 -1.41
CA SER A 75 -38.54 9.13 -0.96
C SER A 75 -37.78 10.05 -1.92
N PRO A 76 -37.13 11.11 -1.42
CA PRO A 76 -36.25 11.94 -2.21
C PRO A 76 -34.83 11.36 -2.37
N TYR A 77 -34.52 10.20 -1.75
CA TYR A 77 -33.18 9.60 -1.72
C TYR A 77 -33.20 8.14 -2.12
N ASN A 78 -32.05 7.69 -2.69
CA ASN A 78 -31.68 6.28 -2.76
C ASN A 78 -30.91 5.93 -1.48
N ILE A 79 -31.28 4.82 -0.83
CA ILE A 79 -30.62 4.31 0.37
C ILE A 79 -30.45 2.83 0.20
N ASP A 80 -29.22 2.36 0.36
CA ASP A 80 -28.87 0.94 0.33
C ASP A 80 -28.35 0.49 1.70
N ILE A 81 -28.61 -0.77 2.02
CA ILE A 81 -28.01 -1.47 3.14
C ILE A 81 -27.07 -2.52 2.52
N LEU A 82 -25.80 -2.46 2.87
CA LEU A 82 -24.78 -3.39 2.41
C LEU A 82 -24.50 -4.41 3.52
N THR A 83 -24.39 -5.69 3.14
CA THR A 83 -23.84 -6.74 3.98
C THR A 83 -22.57 -7.23 3.31
N ILE A 84 -21.45 -6.99 3.98
CA ILE A 84 -20.11 -7.34 3.53
C ILE A 84 -19.36 -7.98 4.70
N ASP A 85 -18.43 -8.88 4.44
CA ASP A 85 -17.44 -9.28 5.44
C ASP A 85 -16.10 -8.57 5.16
N GLY A 86 -15.20 -8.58 6.13
CA GLY A 86 -13.93 -7.85 6.04
C GLY A 86 -12.93 -8.39 5.01
N ASN A 87 -13.31 -9.43 4.23
CA ASN A 87 -12.50 -9.97 3.15
C ASN A 87 -13.14 -9.71 1.79
N THR A 88 -14.05 -8.74 1.69
CA THR A 88 -14.78 -8.45 0.45
C THR A 88 -13.97 -7.50 -0.44
N GLY A 89 -13.68 -7.91 -1.68
CA GLY A 89 -13.02 -7.06 -2.69
C GLY A 89 -11.59 -6.68 -2.35
N THR A 90 -11.27 -5.39 -2.49
CA THR A 90 -9.98 -4.85 -2.07
C THR A 90 -10.05 -4.49 -0.60
N GLN A 91 -9.26 -5.16 0.21
CA GLN A 91 -9.34 -5.11 1.67
C GLN A 91 -8.00 -4.79 2.31
N LEU A 92 -8.02 -4.33 3.56
CA LEU A 92 -6.86 -4.04 4.38
C LEU A 92 -6.78 -5.00 5.56
N ASP A 93 -5.65 -5.67 5.71
CA ASP A 93 -5.31 -6.42 6.92
C ASP A 93 -4.43 -5.61 7.86
N VAL A 94 -4.73 -5.74 9.15
CA VAL A 94 -3.93 -5.15 10.23
C VAL A 94 -3.53 -6.23 11.25
N PRO A 95 -2.53 -5.99 12.11
CA PRO A 95 -1.95 -7.01 12.98
C PRO A 95 -2.93 -7.93 13.72
N PRO A 96 -4.04 -7.47 14.32
CA PRO A 96 -4.98 -8.34 15.00
C PRO A 96 -5.66 -9.39 14.12
N HIS A 97 -5.49 -9.32 12.79
CA HIS A 97 -5.96 -10.37 11.89
C HIS A 97 -5.28 -11.73 12.18
N SER A 98 -3.97 -11.74 12.50
CA SER A 98 -3.22 -12.97 12.78
C SER A 98 -2.38 -12.89 14.08
N VAL A 99 -2.23 -11.70 14.66
CA VAL A 99 -1.48 -11.51 15.90
C VAL A 99 -2.45 -11.38 17.06
N ALA A 100 -2.45 -12.37 17.95
CA ALA A 100 -3.26 -12.32 19.16
C ALA A 100 -2.74 -11.26 20.16
N ARG A 101 -3.63 -10.76 20.99
CA ARG A 101 -3.27 -9.81 22.05
C ARG A 101 -2.32 -10.47 23.07
N PRO A 102 -1.31 -9.75 23.60
CA PRO A 102 -0.30 -10.30 24.51
C PRO A 102 -0.90 -11.01 25.72
N GLU A 103 -1.99 -10.48 26.29
CA GLU A 103 -2.65 -11.01 27.49
C GLU A 103 -3.32 -12.37 27.29
N LEU A 104 -3.50 -12.82 26.04
CA LEU A 104 -4.04 -14.13 25.74
C LEU A 104 -3.01 -15.25 25.91
N GLY A 105 -1.71 -14.92 25.87
CA GLY A 105 -0.62 -15.90 26.04
C GLY A 105 -0.58 -17.02 25.01
N LEU A 106 -1.14 -16.79 23.80
CA LEU A 106 -1.14 -17.75 22.71
C LEU A 106 0.21 -17.74 21.97
N PRO A 107 0.56 -18.81 21.24
CA PRO A 107 1.81 -18.86 20.47
C PRO A 107 1.98 -17.70 19.48
N ASN A 108 0.89 -17.19 18.92
CA ASN A 108 0.85 -16.06 18.00
C ASN A 108 0.55 -14.72 18.70
N SER A 109 0.64 -14.63 20.04
CA SER A 109 0.50 -13.37 20.76
C SER A 109 1.68 -12.45 20.51
N GLY A 110 1.42 -11.14 20.34
CA GLY A 110 2.46 -10.16 20.07
C GLY A 110 2.06 -8.73 20.40
N HIS A 111 3.07 -7.86 20.45
CA HIS A 111 2.92 -6.44 20.82
C HIS A 111 1.86 -5.72 19.97
N PHE A 112 1.76 -6.06 18.68
CA PHE A 112 0.83 -5.41 17.76
C PHE A 112 -0.59 -6.00 17.78
N GLY A 113 -0.88 -7.01 18.63
CA GLY A 113 -2.22 -7.60 18.74
C GLY A 113 -3.33 -6.65 19.19
N HIS A 114 -2.99 -5.41 19.57
CA HIS A 114 -3.95 -4.34 19.89
C HIS A 114 -4.08 -3.28 18.77
N MET A 115 -3.31 -3.39 17.70
CA MET A 115 -3.30 -2.38 16.64
C MET A 115 -4.41 -2.62 15.60
N PHE A 116 -5.67 -2.57 16.04
CA PHE A 116 -6.84 -2.60 15.19
C PHE A 116 -6.89 -1.39 14.24
N THR A 117 -7.76 -1.39 13.23
CA THR A 117 -7.83 -0.35 12.19
C THR A 117 -7.96 1.06 12.78
N ASP A 118 -8.70 1.21 13.87
CA ASP A 118 -8.87 2.50 14.58
C ASP A 118 -7.60 2.95 15.34
N LYS A 119 -6.63 2.06 15.51
CA LYS A 119 -5.35 2.33 16.20
C LYS A 119 -4.15 2.44 15.25
N VAL A 120 -4.31 2.08 13.99
CA VAL A 120 -3.25 2.27 13.00
C VAL A 120 -2.97 3.76 12.83
N PRO A 121 -1.73 4.23 12.97
CA PRO A 121 -1.40 5.62 12.71
C PRO A 121 -1.71 6.01 11.25
N ALA A 122 -2.37 7.15 11.04
CA ALA A 122 -2.87 7.55 9.72
C ALA A 122 -1.79 7.59 8.62
N TRP A 123 -0.55 7.95 8.98
CA TRP A 123 0.57 7.98 8.04
C TRP A 123 0.98 6.60 7.50
N ARG A 124 0.57 5.50 8.15
CA ARG A 124 0.86 4.14 7.67
C ARG A 124 -0.01 3.72 6.48
N PHE A 125 -1.13 4.39 6.25
CA PHE A 125 -2.02 4.05 5.13
C PHE A 125 -1.51 4.52 3.77
N GLY A 126 -0.37 5.21 3.72
CA GLY A 126 0.21 5.64 2.45
C GLY A 126 1.71 5.81 2.52
N GLY A 127 2.33 5.89 1.34
CA GLY A 127 3.76 6.06 1.18
C GLY A 127 4.20 6.03 -0.28
N GLU A 128 5.51 6.09 -0.51
CA GLU A 128 6.07 5.93 -1.86
C GLU A 128 5.85 4.50 -2.34
N ALA A 129 5.19 4.35 -3.50
CA ALA A 129 4.92 3.05 -4.10
C ALA A 129 6.18 2.46 -4.73
N CYS A 130 6.48 1.22 -4.38
CA CYS A 130 7.55 0.41 -4.94
C CYS A 130 6.92 -0.81 -5.61
N VAL A 131 6.69 -0.73 -6.92
CA VAL A 131 6.03 -1.80 -7.69
C VAL A 131 7.04 -2.84 -8.11
N ILE A 132 6.87 -4.06 -7.62
CA ILE A 132 7.73 -5.19 -7.94
C ILE A 132 7.02 -6.07 -8.97
N ASP A 133 7.56 -6.14 -10.19
CA ASP A 133 6.98 -6.95 -11.26
C ASP A 133 7.28 -8.43 -11.06
N LEU A 134 6.25 -9.17 -10.74
CA LEU A 134 6.27 -10.61 -10.43
C LEU A 134 5.39 -11.42 -11.39
N ARG A 135 5.06 -10.86 -12.56
CA ARG A 135 4.20 -11.52 -13.55
C ARG A 135 4.73 -12.87 -14.02
N SER A 136 6.02 -13.09 -13.93
CA SER A 136 6.64 -14.38 -14.24
C SER A 136 6.25 -15.50 -13.27
N LEU A 137 5.79 -15.16 -12.06
CA LEU A 137 5.35 -16.12 -11.05
C LEU A 137 3.88 -16.53 -11.23
N ARG A 138 3.09 -15.76 -11.99
CA ARG A 138 1.69 -16.11 -12.23
C ARG A 138 1.60 -17.42 -13.01
N ASP A 139 0.84 -18.36 -12.48
CA ASP A 139 0.65 -19.74 -13.02
C ASP A 139 1.94 -20.58 -13.07
N ALA A 140 3.00 -20.19 -12.36
CA ALA A 140 4.28 -20.91 -12.38
C ALA A 140 4.34 -22.11 -11.43
N ALA A 141 3.36 -22.27 -10.53
CA ALA A 141 3.31 -23.38 -9.59
C ALA A 141 2.39 -24.52 -10.09
N ALA A 142 2.43 -25.66 -9.40
CA ALA A 142 1.47 -26.74 -9.60
C ALA A 142 0.07 -26.35 -9.09
N ASN A 143 -0.97 -27.06 -9.55
CA ASN A 143 -2.33 -26.86 -9.07
C ASN A 143 -2.41 -27.00 -7.56
N GLY A 144 -3.11 -26.09 -6.90
CA GLY A 144 -3.25 -26.02 -5.44
C GLY A 144 -2.02 -25.43 -4.71
N TYR A 145 -0.98 -25.03 -5.43
CA TYR A 145 0.23 -24.41 -4.86
C TYR A 145 0.44 -23.00 -5.39
N SER A 146 0.91 -22.10 -4.53
CA SER A 146 1.34 -20.77 -4.89
C SER A 146 2.81 -20.74 -5.29
N ALA A 147 3.15 -19.95 -6.32
CA ALA A 147 4.54 -19.58 -6.57
C ALA A 147 4.96 -18.56 -5.51
N LEU A 148 6.08 -18.81 -4.83
CA LEU A 148 6.53 -17.96 -3.73
C LEU A 148 7.30 -16.74 -4.22
N ILE A 149 6.95 -15.60 -3.67
CA ILE A 149 7.74 -14.38 -3.77
C ILE A 149 8.81 -14.47 -2.69
N GLU A 150 10.04 -14.73 -3.11
CA GLU A 150 11.18 -14.86 -2.21
C GLU A 150 11.91 -13.52 -2.07
N LYS A 151 12.70 -13.37 -1.00
CA LYS A 151 13.50 -12.16 -0.76
C LYS A 151 14.44 -11.82 -1.91
N GLU A 152 14.86 -12.80 -2.70
CA GLU A 152 15.72 -12.61 -3.87
C GLU A 152 15.04 -11.78 -4.96
N HIS A 153 13.71 -11.87 -5.10
CA HIS A 153 12.93 -11.01 -6.01
C HIS A 153 12.98 -9.55 -5.54
N ILE A 154 12.84 -9.34 -4.23
CA ILE A 154 12.93 -8.01 -3.63
C ILE A 154 14.33 -7.42 -3.81
N GLN A 155 15.36 -8.21 -3.52
CA GLN A 155 16.76 -7.81 -3.69
C GLN A 155 17.12 -7.54 -5.16
N ALA A 156 16.51 -8.26 -6.11
CA ALA A 156 16.67 -7.97 -7.53
C ALA A 156 16.12 -6.59 -7.88
N TRP A 157 14.91 -6.28 -7.42
CA TRP A 157 14.31 -4.96 -7.59
C TRP A 157 15.15 -3.84 -6.94
N GLU A 158 15.66 -4.07 -5.70
CA GLU A 158 16.51 -3.10 -5.01
C GLU A 158 17.81 -2.80 -5.77
N ARG A 159 18.41 -3.81 -6.43
CA ARG A 159 19.62 -3.61 -7.27
C ARG A 159 19.35 -2.79 -8.52
N GLU A 160 18.16 -2.93 -9.09
CA GLU A 160 17.77 -2.23 -10.32
C GLU A 160 17.35 -0.79 -10.06
N HIS A 161 16.70 -0.54 -8.95
CA HIS A 161 16.10 0.76 -8.63
C HIS A 161 16.76 1.45 -7.45
N ARG A 162 16.42 1.04 -6.23
CA ARG A 162 16.96 1.59 -4.98
C ARG A 162 16.71 0.67 -3.80
N PRO A 163 17.48 0.80 -2.70
CA PRO A 163 17.13 0.12 -1.45
C PRO A 163 15.74 0.52 -0.94
N LEU A 164 14.99 -0.45 -0.43
CA LEU A 164 13.74 -0.21 0.30
C LEU A 164 14.03 0.32 1.71
N GLY A 165 13.09 1.09 2.26
CA GLY A 165 13.23 1.68 3.58
C GLY A 165 11.90 2.03 4.25
N PRO A 166 11.97 2.63 5.46
CA PRO A 166 10.79 3.10 6.17
C PRO A 166 10.02 4.14 5.34
N GLY A 167 8.69 3.96 5.26
CA GLY A 167 7.80 4.83 4.50
C GLY A 167 7.51 4.35 3.08
N ASP A 168 8.24 3.34 2.59
CA ASP A 168 7.90 2.69 1.33
C ASP A 168 6.68 1.77 1.49
N VAL A 169 5.88 1.71 0.43
CA VAL A 169 4.80 0.75 0.26
C VAL A 169 5.17 -0.20 -0.87
N VAL A 170 5.38 -1.47 -0.55
CA VAL A 170 5.75 -2.48 -1.55
C VAL A 170 4.49 -3.07 -2.17
N LEU A 171 4.40 -2.97 -3.50
CA LEU A 171 3.28 -3.46 -4.30
C LEU A 171 3.72 -4.69 -5.10
N PHE A 172 3.17 -5.86 -4.79
CA PHE A 172 3.43 -7.11 -5.51
C PHE A 172 2.53 -7.19 -6.74
N TYR A 173 3.12 -6.98 -7.91
CA TYR A 173 2.41 -6.99 -9.18
C TYR A 173 2.61 -8.31 -9.90
N SER A 174 1.63 -9.20 -9.84
CA SER A 174 1.58 -10.45 -10.59
C SER A 174 0.62 -10.40 -11.79
N GLY A 175 -0.27 -9.41 -11.85
CA GLY A 175 -1.35 -9.30 -12.81
C GLY A 175 -2.44 -10.36 -12.57
N TYR A 176 -2.55 -10.89 -11.35
CA TYR A 176 -3.48 -11.96 -11.02
C TYR A 176 -4.92 -11.46 -11.01
N SER A 177 -5.22 -10.39 -10.28
CA SER A 177 -6.55 -9.77 -10.29
C SER A 177 -6.98 -9.32 -11.68
N ASP A 178 -6.10 -8.64 -12.41
CA ASP A 178 -6.38 -8.14 -13.77
C ASP A 178 -6.79 -9.28 -14.73
N ARG A 179 -6.26 -10.48 -14.49
CA ARG A 179 -6.52 -11.64 -15.35
C ARG A 179 -7.71 -12.46 -14.91
N TYR A 180 -7.92 -12.67 -13.62
CA TYR A 180 -8.84 -13.68 -13.10
C TYR A 180 -10.05 -13.12 -12.35
N TYR A 181 -10.07 -11.84 -12.01
CA TYR A 181 -11.23 -11.20 -11.43
C TYR A 181 -12.28 -10.90 -12.50
N LYS A 182 -13.16 -11.86 -12.73
CA LYS A 182 -14.16 -11.85 -13.81
C LYS A 182 -15.52 -12.35 -13.28
N PRO A 183 -16.62 -12.03 -13.95
CA PRO A 183 -17.91 -12.63 -13.60
C PRO A 183 -17.87 -14.16 -13.56
N TYR A 184 -18.70 -14.76 -12.72
CA TYR A 184 -18.91 -16.20 -12.74
C TYR A 184 -19.49 -16.66 -14.09
N PRO A 185 -19.12 -17.86 -14.62
CA PRO A 185 -18.34 -18.90 -13.95
C PRO A 185 -16.82 -18.75 -14.01
N GLU A 186 -16.27 -17.93 -14.93
CA GLU A 186 -14.82 -17.77 -15.12
C GLU A 186 -14.12 -17.25 -13.85
N GLY A 187 -14.81 -16.41 -13.08
CA GLY A 187 -14.34 -15.85 -11.83
C GLY A 187 -14.01 -16.87 -10.74
N ARG A 188 -14.46 -18.14 -10.85
CA ARG A 188 -14.00 -19.22 -9.94
C ARG A 188 -12.47 -19.32 -9.88
N ARG A 189 -11.78 -19.00 -10.99
CA ARG A 189 -10.31 -19.03 -11.08
C ARG A 189 -9.64 -18.08 -10.09
N PHE A 190 -10.29 -17.01 -9.69
CA PHE A 190 -9.70 -16.00 -8.81
C PHE A 190 -9.38 -16.57 -7.41
N ILE A 191 -10.30 -17.36 -6.83
CA ILE A 191 -10.11 -17.97 -5.50
C ILE A 191 -10.46 -19.48 -5.53
N ALA A 192 -11.70 -19.85 -5.87
CA ALA A 192 -12.24 -21.17 -5.62
C ALA A 192 -11.45 -22.29 -6.29
N SER A 193 -11.13 -22.16 -7.57
CA SER A 193 -10.41 -23.20 -8.32
C SER A 193 -9.01 -23.46 -7.79
N ALA A 194 -8.34 -22.44 -7.22
CA ALA A 194 -7.03 -22.62 -6.58
C ALA A 194 -7.14 -23.36 -5.24
N LEU A 195 -8.15 -23.04 -4.43
CA LEU A 195 -8.42 -23.72 -3.16
C LEU A 195 -8.82 -25.19 -3.36
N GLU A 196 -9.50 -25.50 -4.45
CA GLU A 196 -9.91 -26.84 -4.84
C GLU A 196 -8.82 -27.62 -5.58
N ALA A 197 -7.60 -27.05 -5.68
CA ALA A 197 -6.47 -27.62 -6.40
C ALA A 197 -6.76 -27.93 -7.90
N GLU A 198 -7.70 -27.23 -8.50
CA GLU A 198 -7.99 -27.32 -9.94
C GLU A 198 -7.00 -26.52 -10.78
N THR A 199 -6.40 -25.49 -10.18
CA THR A 199 -5.47 -24.56 -10.83
C THR A 199 -4.33 -24.19 -9.89
N PRO A 200 -3.20 -23.61 -10.40
CA PRO A 200 -2.19 -22.98 -9.55
C PRO A 200 -2.78 -21.90 -8.65
N GLY A 201 -2.22 -21.71 -7.47
CA GLY A 201 -2.53 -20.60 -6.58
C GLY A 201 -1.99 -19.26 -7.10
N TRP A 202 -2.32 -18.23 -6.41
CA TRP A 202 -1.79 -16.88 -6.64
C TRP A 202 -0.35 -16.74 -6.11
N PRO A 203 0.53 -15.93 -6.75
CA PRO A 203 1.85 -15.65 -6.21
C PRO A 203 1.77 -14.80 -4.95
N ASP A 204 2.46 -15.23 -3.89
CA ASP A 204 2.49 -14.50 -2.62
C ASP A 204 3.82 -14.67 -1.88
N PRO A 205 4.17 -13.75 -0.95
CA PRO A 205 5.44 -13.78 -0.27
C PRO A 205 5.60 -15.00 0.65
N SER A 206 6.82 -15.55 0.68
CA SER A 206 7.22 -16.49 1.71
C SER A 206 7.35 -15.79 3.07
N PRO A 207 7.27 -16.53 4.20
CA PRO A 207 7.55 -15.96 5.52
C PRO A 207 8.91 -15.27 5.59
N ASP A 208 9.95 -15.82 4.97
CA ASP A 208 11.30 -15.24 4.92
C ASP A 208 11.33 -13.92 4.13
N CYS A 209 10.53 -13.80 3.08
CA CYS A 209 10.36 -12.54 2.36
C CYS A 209 9.74 -11.46 3.26
N MET A 210 8.73 -11.80 4.06
CA MET A 210 8.11 -10.87 5.01
C MET A 210 9.09 -10.42 6.09
N GLU A 211 9.91 -11.34 6.63
CA GLU A 211 10.98 -11.00 7.58
C GLU A 211 12.03 -10.07 6.95
N TYR A 212 12.40 -10.32 5.69
CA TYR A 212 13.31 -9.45 4.97
C TYR A 212 12.75 -8.03 4.84
N LEU A 213 11.51 -7.88 4.39
CA LEU A 213 10.84 -6.58 4.27
C LEU A 213 10.73 -5.88 5.64
N ALA A 214 10.42 -6.64 6.71
CA ALA A 214 10.42 -6.12 8.07
C ALA A 214 11.79 -5.53 8.46
N SER A 215 12.88 -6.24 8.11
CA SER A 215 14.25 -5.80 8.37
C SER A 215 14.64 -4.52 7.62
N ARG A 216 14.02 -4.29 6.45
CA ARG A 216 14.18 -3.05 5.66
C ARG A 216 13.38 -1.87 6.22
N GLY A 217 12.54 -2.09 7.22
CA GLY A 217 11.67 -1.08 7.80
C GLY A 217 10.35 -0.88 7.06
N VAL A 218 10.05 -1.69 6.05
CA VAL A 218 8.77 -1.67 5.33
C VAL A 218 7.65 -2.06 6.29
N ARG A 219 6.54 -1.32 6.27
CA ARG A 219 5.39 -1.53 7.16
C ARG A 219 4.04 -1.47 6.45
N ASN A 220 4.04 -1.23 5.13
CA ASN A 220 2.83 -1.24 4.33
C ASN A 220 3.12 -1.97 3.01
N LEU A 221 2.21 -2.83 2.61
CA LEU A 221 2.31 -3.67 1.42
C LEU A 221 0.98 -3.64 0.66
N ALA A 222 1.00 -4.08 -0.59
CA ALA A 222 -0.22 -4.46 -1.30
C ALA A 222 0.08 -5.62 -2.26
N THR A 223 -0.92 -6.46 -2.51
CA THR A 223 -0.85 -7.53 -3.50
C THR A 223 -2.06 -7.48 -4.42
N ASP A 224 -1.86 -7.86 -5.66
CA ASP A 224 -2.94 -8.07 -6.63
C ASP A 224 -3.49 -9.51 -6.60
N SER A 225 -3.25 -10.22 -5.52
CA SER A 225 -3.84 -11.52 -5.21
C SER A 225 -4.96 -11.40 -4.17
N PRO A 226 -5.83 -12.41 -4.05
CA PRO A 226 -6.94 -12.38 -3.10
C PRO A 226 -6.53 -12.52 -1.64
N SER A 227 -5.27 -12.85 -1.35
CA SER A 227 -4.68 -12.99 -0.02
C SER A 227 -3.19 -12.71 -0.07
N MET A 228 -2.61 -12.32 1.07
CA MET A 228 -1.16 -12.29 1.30
C MET A 228 -0.63 -13.64 1.78
N GLY A 229 -1.38 -14.72 1.55
CA GLY A 229 -1.11 -16.05 2.07
C GLY A 229 -0.96 -17.11 0.98
N PRO A 230 0.27 -17.66 0.78
CA PRO A 230 0.51 -18.70 -0.20
C PRO A 230 -0.18 -20.01 0.14
N LEU A 231 -0.72 -20.67 -0.89
CA LEU A 231 -1.32 -22.01 -0.78
C LEU A 231 -0.25 -23.13 -0.83
N PRO A 232 -0.50 -24.31 -0.20
CA PRO A 232 -1.68 -24.61 0.63
C PRO A 232 -1.49 -24.24 2.11
N ASP A 233 -0.26 -24.22 2.64
CA ASP A 233 0.02 -24.29 4.08
C ASP A 233 0.79 -23.07 4.63
N LEU A 234 1.11 -22.10 3.79
CA LEU A 234 1.91 -20.94 4.18
C LEU A 234 1.11 -19.67 4.46
N ALA A 235 -0.22 -19.73 4.34
CA ALA A 235 -1.05 -18.53 4.56
C ALA A 235 -0.88 -17.99 6.00
N GLU A 236 -1.12 -18.79 7.03
CA GLU A 236 -0.95 -18.36 8.42
C GLU A 236 0.49 -17.99 8.77
N PRO A 237 1.52 -18.79 8.43
CA PRO A 237 2.92 -18.43 8.67
C PRO A 237 3.33 -17.10 8.04
N THR A 238 2.92 -16.82 6.81
CA THR A 238 3.23 -15.57 6.11
C THR A 238 2.53 -14.38 6.75
N HIS A 239 1.24 -14.51 7.07
CA HIS A 239 0.49 -13.46 7.78
C HIS A 239 1.17 -13.14 9.11
N PHE A 240 1.46 -14.15 9.92
CA PHE A 240 2.11 -13.93 11.21
C PHE A 240 3.51 -13.30 11.05
N ALA A 241 4.31 -13.75 10.06
CA ALA A 241 5.65 -13.22 9.82
C ALA A 241 5.64 -11.70 9.53
N GLY A 242 4.65 -11.19 8.81
CA GLY A 242 4.52 -9.76 8.54
C GLY A 242 3.84 -8.98 9.68
N LEU A 243 2.67 -9.44 10.11
CA LEU A 243 1.82 -8.74 11.07
C LEU A 243 2.45 -8.59 12.46
N LYS A 244 3.27 -9.55 12.90
CA LYS A 244 4.01 -9.45 14.18
C LYS A 244 4.99 -8.28 14.23
N HIS A 245 5.41 -7.75 13.09
CA HIS A 245 6.24 -6.54 12.97
C HIS A 245 5.42 -5.25 12.81
N GLY A 246 4.09 -5.35 12.95
CA GLY A 246 3.19 -4.23 12.79
C GLY A 246 3.01 -3.79 11.35
N MET A 247 3.23 -4.66 10.39
CA MET A 247 2.87 -4.41 9.00
C MET A 247 1.35 -4.33 8.85
N ILE A 248 0.93 -3.62 7.84
CA ILE A 248 -0.43 -3.62 7.30
C ILE A 248 -0.33 -3.88 5.80
N TRP A 249 -1.37 -4.41 5.19
CA TRP A 249 -1.37 -4.58 3.74
C TRP A 249 -2.74 -4.60 3.12
N THR A 250 -2.75 -4.30 1.83
CA THR A 250 -3.93 -4.42 0.99
C THR A 250 -3.87 -5.71 0.19
N GLU A 251 -4.97 -6.45 0.20
CA GLU A 251 -5.21 -7.61 -0.66
C GLU A 251 -6.22 -7.28 -1.75
N GLY A 252 -6.17 -7.97 -2.87
CA GLY A 252 -7.10 -7.75 -3.97
C GLY A 252 -6.92 -6.40 -4.66
N ALA A 253 -5.70 -5.89 -4.77
CA ALA A 253 -5.44 -4.73 -5.62
C ALA A 253 -5.59 -5.11 -7.10
N THR A 254 -5.86 -4.13 -7.97
CA THR A 254 -5.93 -4.30 -9.44
C THR A 254 -5.21 -3.15 -10.12
N GLY A 255 -4.90 -3.28 -11.41
CA GLY A 255 -4.33 -2.19 -12.19
C GLY A 255 -2.91 -1.77 -11.81
N LEU A 256 -2.18 -2.56 -11.02
CA LEU A 256 -0.81 -2.25 -10.59
C LEU A 256 0.16 -2.04 -11.75
N GLY A 257 -0.11 -2.68 -12.91
CA GLY A 257 0.68 -2.50 -14.13
C GLY A 257 0.60 -1.11 -14.77
N GLN A 258 -0.29 -0.24 -14.31
CA GLN A 258 -0.37 1.16 -14.75
C GLN A 258 0.64 2.05 -14.02
N LEU A 259 1.21 1.57 -12.92
CA LEU A 259 2.15 2.32 -12.09
C LEU A 259 3.59 2.07 -12.56
N PRO A 260 4.45 3.10 -12.52
CA PRO A 260 5.89 2.89 -12.69
C PRO A 260 6.48 2.14 -11.48
N PRO A 261 7.68 1.55 -11.62
CA PRO A 261 8.35 0.86 -10.51
C PRO A 261 8.58 1.74 -9.28
N THR A 262 8.76 3.05 -9.47
CA THR A 262 8.94 4.07 -8.42
C THR A 262 8.32 5.39 -8.85
N GLY A 263 8.14 6.34 -7.91
CA GLY A 263 7.68 7.69 -8.23
C GLY A 263 6.17 7.89 -8.15
N SER A 264 5.41 6.88 -7.77
CA SER A 264 4.00 7.01 -7.42
C SER A 264 3.82 7.09 -5.91
N PHE A 265 2.71 7.65 -5.46
CA PHE A 265 2.31 7.63 -4.06
C PHE A 265 1.09 6.71 -3.91
N TYR A 266 1.22 5.70 -3.05
CA TYR A 266 0.15 4.78 -2.71
C TYR A 266 -0.63 5.29 -1.50
N CYS A 267 -1.95 5.10 -1.51
CA CYS A 267 -2.80 5.36 -0.35
C CYS A 267 -3.97 4.36 -0.33
N MET A 268 -4.17 3.70 0.81
CA MET A 268 -5.37 2.90 1.09
C MET A 268 -6.30 3.73 1.97
N ILE A 269 -7.54 3.92 1.54
CA ILE A 269 -8.57 4.66 2.27
C ILE A 269 -9.75 3.72 2.45
N GLY A 270 -9.81 3.07 3.60
CA GLY A 270 -10.92 2.20 3.99
C GLY A 270 -11.74 2.79 5.14
N PRO A 271 -12.92 2.23 5.45
CA PRO A 271 -13.69 2.62 6.60
C PRO A 271 -12.93 2.33 7.89
N LYS A 272 -12.95 3.29 8.80
CA LYS A 272 -12.32 3.20 10.11
C LYS A 272 -13.35 2.82 11.16
N HIS A 273 -13.43 1.54 11.49
CA HIS A 273 -14.31 1.06 12.55
C HIS A 273 -13.54 0.54 13.75
N ALA A 274 -14.11 0.74 14.95
CA ALA A 274 -13.46 0.37 16.19
C ALA A 274 -13.35 -1.16 16.34
N GLY A 275 -12.13 -1.64 16.65
CA GLY A 275 -11.87 -3.05 16.89
C GLY A 275 -11.90 -3.93 15.65
N GLY A 276 -11.89 -3.37 14.44
CA GLY A 276 -11.79 -4.11 13.20
C GLY A 276 -10.39 -4.65 12.96
N PRO A 277 -10.23 -5.96 12.70
CA PRO A 277 -8.95 -6.53 12.24
C PRO A 277 -8.72 -6.33 10.73
N TYR A 278 -9.74 -5.83 10.03
CA TYR A 278 -9.77 -5.55 8.60
C TYR A 278 -10.30 -4.14 8.33
N GLY A 279 -10.06 -3.63 7.11
CA GLY A 279 -10.70 -2.44 6.57
C GLY A 279 -10.95 -2.63 5.06
N GLU A 280 -12.10 -2.22 4.57
CA GLU A 280 -12.49 -2.27 3.15
C GLU A 280 -12.36 -0.94 2.46
#